data_df7773ccfac02b07211457f4630f9ed1
#
_entry.id   df7773ccfac02b07211457f4630f9ed1
#
_cell.length_a   1.000
_cell.length_b   1.000
_cell.length_c   1.000
_cell.angle_alpha   90.00
_cell.angle_beta   90.00
_cell.angle_gamma   90.00
#
_symmetry.space_group_name_H-M   'P 1'
#
loop_
_entity.id
_entity.type
_entity.pdbx_description
1 polymer ?
#
loop_
_entity_poly.entity_id
_entity_poly.type
_entity_poly.pdbx_seq_one_letter_code
_entity_poly.pdbx_strand_id
1 'polypeptide(L)'
;MTTLERIPHAGRAERPVAAGAFTRVIAVANQKGGVGKTDLTVNLACQLAAMGRRVLLIDMDPQANATDYLVGPETAVRKTTADLLLEDETSLGDVLIRSCRENLDVAPASGELSACQIRLANDINMQFKLKKKLKELREGSKYEYVLIDTPPSLGILTVNSLTASNQVLIPVQAQYFAMEGVVQLLETVHKIREDINPSLEVLGAVLTLYDRRTLLSREVEGKVRSGFTEGPVFSTVIPVNVRLAEAPSYHKSILEYDSGCNGALAYGRLSEEILACLEA
;
A
#
# COMPACT_ATOMS: atom_id res chain seq x y z
N MET A 1 5.00 2.44 42.82
CA MET A 1 4.18 3.50 42.22
C MET A 1 5.12 4.55 41.65
N THR A 2 5.43 4.48 40.40
CA THR A 2 6.30 5.45 39.71
C THR A 2 5.49 6.03 38.56
N THR A 3 5.14 7.28 38.74
CA THR A 3 4.33 8.09 37.81
C THR A 3 5.13 8.31 36.51
N LEU A 4 4.67 7.77 35.40
CA LEU A 4 5.20 8.10 34.07
C LEU A 4 4.70 9.49 33.70
N GLU A 5 5.58 10.48 33.75
CA GLU A 5 5.34 11.82 33.25
C GLU A 5 5.08 11.78 31.74
N ARG A 6 3.95 12.34 31.35
CA ARG A 6 3.60 12.57 29.94
C ARG A 6 4.57 13.61 29.36
N ILE A 7 5.35 13.24 28.36
CA ILE A 7 6.13 14.15 27.55
C ILE A 7 5.15 15.01 26.74
N PRO A 8 5.18 16.35 26.86
CA PRO A 8 4.29 17.21 26.08
C PRO A 8 4.70 17.18 24.59
N HIS A 9 3.78 16.80 23.73
CA HIS A 9 3.93 16.92 22.29
C HIS A 9 3.99 18.42 21.92
N ALA A 10 5.19 18.91 21.64
CA ALA A 10 5.36 20.22 21.02
C ALA A 10 4.77 20.19 19.61
N GLY A 11 3.70 20.95 19.40
CA GLY A 11 3.07 21.13 18.11
C GLY A 11 4.09 21.60 17.06
N ARG A 12 4.55 20.68 16.23
CA ARG A 12 5.30 21.01 15.02
C ARG A 12 4.31 21.54 14.00
N ALA A 13 4.53 22.75 13.52
CA ALA A 13 3.73 23.38 12.48
C ALA A 13 3.65 22.45 11.26
N GLU A 14 2.42 22.15 10.81
CA GLU A 14 2.16 21.41 9.57
C GLU A 14 2.95 22.10 8.43
N ARG A 15 3.84 21.36 7.77
CA ARG A 15 4.47 21.86 6.55
C ARG A 15 3.38 22.10 5.52
N PRO A 16 3.22 23.33 4.97
CA PRO A 16 2.27 23.56 3.91
C PRO A 16 2.68 22.70 2.69
N VAL A 17 1.72 21.99 2.09
CA VAL A 17 1.92 21.37 0.78
C VAL A 17 2.26 22.48 -0.19
N ALA A 18 3.30 22.29 -1.00
CA ALA A 18 3.57 23.20 -2.11
C ALA A 18 2.30 23.31 -2.96
N ALA A 19 1.82 24.53 -3.19
CA ALA A 19 0.64 24.77 -4.03
C ALA A 19 0.93 24.16 -5.42
N GLY A 20 0.11 23.15 -5.81
CA GLY A 20 0.29 22.44 -7.08
C GLY A 20 0.87 21.00 -6.97
N ALA A 21 1.19 20.50 -5.77
CA ALA A 21 1.63 19.12 -5.61
C ALA A 21 0.45 18.16 -5.84
N PHE A 22 0.56 17.31 -6.86
CA PHE A 22 -0.42 16.25 -7.12
C PHE A 22 -0.25 15.12 -6.12
N THR A 23 -1.37 14.65 -5.55
CA THR A 23 -1.38 13.42 -4.75
C THR A 23 -0.97 12.23 -5.61
N ARG A 24 0.07 11.50 -5.21
CA ARG A 24 0.47 10.25 -5.84
C ARG A 24 -0.34 9.10 -5.25
N VAL A 25 -1.12 8.41 -6.07
CA VAL A 25 -1.92 7.24 -5.67
C VAL A 25 -1.25 5.98 -6.21
N ILE A 26 -0.78 5.12 -5.32
CA ILE A 26 0.03 3.94 -5.65
C ILE A 26 -0.72 2.69 -5.16
N ALA A 27 -1.13 1.81 -6.06
CA ALA A 27 -1.63 0.49 -5.70
C ALA A 27 -0.46 -0.49 -5.54
N VAL A 28 -0.45 -1.26 -4.44
CA VAL A 28 0.48 -2.37 -4.26
C VAL A 28 -0.24 -3.65 -4.65
N ALA A 29 0.09 -4.22 -5.79
CA ALA A 29 -0.67 -5.31 -6.39
C ALA A 29 0.19 -6.48 -6.88
N ASN A 30 -0.31 -7.69 -6.65
CA ASN A 30 0.14 -8.93 -7.28
C ASN A 30 -0.97 -9.97 -7.09
N GLN A 31 -1.22 -10.79 -8.11
CA GLN A 31 -2.23 -11.84 -8.06
C GLN A 31 -1.88 -12.94 -7.06
N LYS A 32 -0.58 -13.21 -6.87
CA LYS A 32 -0.12 -14.26 -5.96
C LYS A 32 -0.31 -13.86 -4.50
N GLY A 33 -0.89 -14.76 -3.70
CA GLY A 33 -0.96 -14.61 -2.25
C GLY A 33 0.41 -14.79 -1.59
N GLY A 34 0.62 -14.15 -0.43
CA GLY A 34 1.83 -14.33 0.38
C GLY A 34 3.11 -13.71 -0.21
N VAL A 35 3.02 -12.83 -1.21
CA VAL A 35 4.19 -12.13 -1.77
C VAL A 35 4.62 -10.89 -0.98
N GLY A 36 3.99 -10.61 0.17
CA GLY A 36 4.31 -9.47 1.02
C GLY A 36 3.69 -8.15 0.55
N LYS A 37 2.51 -8.15 -0.11
CA LYS A 37 1.78 -6.92 -0.49
C LYS A 37 1.52 -6.04 0.73
N THR A 38 0.81 -6.58 1.70
CA THR A 38 0.43 -5.87 2.93
C THR A 38 1.66 -5.38 3.71
N ASP A 39 2.69 -6.24 3.88
CA ASP A 39 3.94 -5.83 4.51
C ASP A 39 4.60 -4.66 3.78
N LEU A 40 4.62 -4.71 2.44
CA LEU A 40 5.18 -3.65 1.62
C LEU A 40 4.36 -2.36 1.77
N THR A 41 3.03 -2.44 1.66
CA THR A 41 2.14 -1.29 1.75
C THR A 41 2.26 -0.59 3.11
N VAL A 42 2.16 -1.35 4.19
CA VAL A 42 2.19 -0.83 5.56
C VAL A 42 3.56 -0.23 5.90
N ASN A 43 4.64 -0.97 5.65
CA ASN A 43 5.96 -0.50 6.05
C ASN A 43 6.45 0.65 5.17
N LEU A 44 6.09 0.68 3.87
CA LEU A 44 6.35 1.84 3.02
C LEU A 44 5.57 3.08 3.50
N ALA A 45 4.27 2.92 3.84
CA ALA A 45 3.46 4.02 4.37
C ALA A 45 4.07 4.62 5.66
N CYS A 46 4.48 3.76 6.59
CA CYS A 46 5.09 4.17 7.84
C CYS A 46 6.46 4.83 7.64
N GLN A 47 7.29 4.34 6.72
CA GLN A 47 8.58 4.96 6.40
C GLN A 47 8.41 6.35 5.76
N LEU A 48 7.50 6.48 4.78
CA LEU A 48 7.20 7.77 4.16
C LEU A 48 6.66 8.78 5.20
N ALA A 49 5.78 8.34 6.09
CA ALA A 49 5.25 9.16 7.17
C ALA A 49 6.35 9.60 8.15
N ALA A 50 7.27 8.71 8.52
CA ALA A 50 8.44 9.01 9.36
C ALA A 50 9.42 9.99 8.68
N MET A 51 9.49 10.00 7.34
CA MET A 51 10.21 10.99 6.54
C MET A 51 9.47 12.34 6.44
N GLY A 52 8.34 12.50 7.14
CA GLY A 52 7.54 13.73 7.19
C GLY A 52 6.60 13.90 6.01
N ARG A 53 6.36 12.86 5.21
CA ARG A 53 5.39 12.88 4.13
C ARG A 53 3.99 12.59 4.67
N ARG A 54 2.98 13.28 4.18
CA ARG A 54 1.59 13.03 4.57
C ARG A 54 1.01 11.89 3.74
N VAL A 55 0.69 10.79 4.41
CA VAL A 55 0.32 9.52 3.80
C VAL A 55 -1.09 9.11 4.20
N LEU A 56 -1.83 8.58 3.24
CA LEU A 56 -3.06 7.83 3.46
C LEU A 56 -2.83 6.38 3.04
N LEU A 57 -3.12 5.43 3.92
CA LEU A 57 -3.20 4.02 3.57
C LEU A 57 -4.67 3.63 3.42
N ILE A 58 -5.00 2.99 2.30
CA ILE A 58 -6.35 2.44 2.03
C ILE A 58 -6.22 0.93 1.95
N ASP A 59 -6.91 0.24 2.85
CA ASP A 59 -6.99 -1.22 2.84
C ASP A 59 -8.17 -1.65 1.98
N MET A 60 -7.89 -2.41 0.90
CA MET A 60 -8.88 -2.94 -0.03
C MET A 60 -8.95 -4.48 0.00
N ASP A 61 -8.26 -5.12 0.96
CA ASP A 61 -8.33 -6.58 1.12
C ASP A 61 -9.44 -6.95 2.13
N PRO A 62 -10.38 -7.85 1.76
CA PRO A 62 -11.37 -8.38 2.70
C PRO A 62 -10.78 -9.07 3.94
N GLN A 63 -9.53 -9.49 3.89
CA GLN A 63 -8.81 -10.04 5.05
C GLN A 63 -8.44 -8.97 6.07
N ALA A 64 -8.49 -7.67 5.70
CA ALA A 64 -8.18 -6.52 6.56
C ALA A 64 -6.80 -6.57 7.24
N ASN A 65 -5.82 -7.24 6.60
CA ASN A 65 -4.51 -7.43 7.20
C ASN A 65 -3.75 -6.10 7.40
N ALA A 66 -3.85 -5.13 6.49
CA ALA A 66 -3.22 -3.82 6.66
C ALA A 66 -3.89 -3.03 7.78
N THR A 67 -5.19 -3.18 7.93
CA THR A 67 -5.97 -2.63 9.04
C THR A 67 -5.49 -3.22 10.37
N ASP A 68 -5.49 -4.55 10.51
CA ASP A 68 -5.05 -5.23 11.72
C ASP A 68 -3.59 -4.92 12.08
N TYR A 69 -2.76 -4.73 11.06
CA TYR A 69 -1.34 -4.39 11.25
C TYR A 69 -1.14 -3.04 11.94
N LEU A 70 -1.96 -2.04 11.63
CA LEU A 70 -1.78 -0.66 12.11
C LEU A 70 -2.78 -0.25 13.18
N VAL A 71 -3.99 -0.81 13.12
CA VAL A 71 -5.12 -0.43 13.97
C VAL A 71 -5.28 -1.48 15.06
N GLY A 72 -4.90 -1.13 16.28
CA GLY A 72 -5.07 -2.04 17.39
C GLY A 72 -6.55 -2.30 17.72
N PRO A 73 -6.86 -3.40 18.44
CA PRO A 73 -8.23 -3.82 18.77
C PRO A 73 -9.00 -2.82 19.64
N GLU A 74 -8.29 -1.90 20.27
CA GLU A 74 -8.87 -0.83 21.11
C GLU A 74 -9.51 0.30 20.28
N THR A 75 -9.22 0.36 18.98
CA THR A 75 -9.71 1.43 18.12
C THR A 75 -11.07 1.06 17.53
N ALA A 76 -12.09 1.86 17.86
CA ALA A 76 -13.43 1.65 17.28
C ALA A 76 -13.47 2.04 15.81
N VAL A 77 -13.58 1.06 14.93
CA VAL A 77 -13.82 1.23 13.49
C VAL A 77 -15.33 1.36 13.28
N ARG A 78 -15.80 2.54 12.84
CA ARG A 78 -17.25 2.81 12.63
C ARG A 78 -17.69 2.51 11.21
N LYS A 79 -16.88 2.91 10.23
CA LYS A 79 -17.09 2.69 8.80
C LYS A 79 -15.79 2.22 8.17
N THR A 80 -15.91 1.47 7.10
CA THR A 80 -14.80 0.80 6.41
C THR A 80 -14.79 1.14 4.92
N THR A 81 -13.81 0.66 4.21
CA THR A 81 -13.74 0.77 2.74
C THR A 81 -14.92 0.05 2.05
N ALA A 82 -15.59 -0.92 2.71
CA ALA A 82 -16.82 -1.51 2.19
C ALA A 82 -17.95 -0.46 2.14
N ASP A 83 -18.16 0.29 3.22
CA ASP A 83 -19.15 1.38 3.27
C ASP A 83 -18.81 2.46 2.24
N LEU A 84 -17.51 2.81 2.13
CA LEU A 84 -17.02 3.80 1.16
C LEU A 84 -17.40 3.44 -0.27
N LEU A 85 -17.31 2.16 -0.65
CA LEU A 85 -17.59 1.70 -2.00
C LEU A 85 -19.09 1.52 -2.28
N LEU A 86 -19.88 1.14 -1.27
CA LEU A 86 -21.28 0.80 -1.40
C LEU A 86 -22.24 1.95 -1.18
N GLU A 87 -21.88 2.91 -0.32
CA GLU A 87 -22.73 4.02 0.06
C GLU A 87 -22.29 5.29 -0.68
N ASP A 88 -23.13 5.80 -1.57
CA ASP A 88 -22.79 7.01 -2.34
C ASP A 88 -22.58 8.23 -1.43
N GLU A 89 -23.33 8.34 -0.32
CA GLU A 89 -23.24 9.42 0.66
C GLU A 89 -22.01 9.32 1.59
N THR A 90 -21.39 8.17 1.71
CA THR A 90 -20.20 7.99 2.56
C THR A 90 -18.99 8.60 1.86
N SER A 91 -18.42 9.65 2.46
CA SER A 91 -17.18 10.28 2.01
C SER A 91 -15.95 9.53 2.51
N LEU A 92 -14.80 9.79 1.90
CA LEU A 92 -13.53 9.27 2.42
C LEU A 92 -13.28 9.73 3.86
N GLY A 93 -13.65 10.96 4.19
CA GLY A 93 -13.49 11.52 5.54
C GLY A 93 -14.22 10.76 6.64
N ASP A 94 -15.34 10.09 6.29
CA ASP A 94 -16.19 9.34 7.24
C ASP A 94 -15.58 7.99 7.66
N VAL A 95 -14.69 7.43 6.82
CA VAL A 95 -14.07 6.13 7.06
C VAL A 95 -12.65 6.25 7.67
N LEU A 96 -12.05 7.44 7.67
CA LEU A 96 -10.67 7.60 8.09
C LEU A 96 -10.47 7.42 9.60
N ILE A 97 -9.51 6.58 9.95
CA ILE A 97 -8.83 6.59 11.24
C ILE A 97 -7.69 7.61 11.14
N ARG A 98 -7.92 8.79 11.72
CA ARG A 98 -6.97 9.90 11.63
C ARG A 98 -5.83 9.73 12.62
N SER A 99 -4.64 10.16 12.20
CA SER A 99 -3.44 10.12 13.04
C SER A 99 -3.19 8.73 13.64
N CYS A 100 -3.46 7.69 12.84
CA CYS A 100 -3.10 6.31 13.21
C CYS A 100 -1.61 6.24 13.60
N ARG A 101 -0.78 6.98 12.87
CA ARG A 101 0.60 7.37 13.22
C ARG A 101 0.79 8.84 12.86
N GLU A 102 1.87 9.46 13.32
CA GLU A 102 2.24 10.79 12.87
C GLU A 102 2.36 10.81 11.33
N ASN A 103 1.66 11.74 10.67
CA ASN A 103 1.57 11.88 9.21
C ASN A 103 0.90 10.70 8.46
N LEU A 104 0.26 9.76 9.14
CA LEU A 104 -0.41 8.61 8.54
C LEU A 104 -1.86 8.49 9.00
N ASP A 105 -2.79 8.59 8.06
CA ASP A 105 -4.20 8.24 8.24
C ASP A 105 -4.47 6.88 7.54
N VAL A 106 -5.47 6.14 8.02
CA VAL A 106 -5.83 4.82 7.47
C VAL A 106 -7.33 4.79 7.16
N ALA A 107 -7.68 4.32 5.96
CA ALA A 107 -9.03 3.89 5.61
C ALA A 107 -9.12 2.36 5.80
N PRO A 108 -9.76 1.89 6.87
CA PRO A 108 -9.72 0.49 7.28
C PRO A 108 -10.63 -0.38 6.41
N ALA A 109 -10.25 -1.65 6.22
CA ALA A 109 -11.08 -2.69 5.64
C ALA A 109 -11.83 -3.51 6.70
N SER A 110 -12.75 -4.34 6.21
CA SER A 110 -13.38 -5.41 6.98
C SER A 110 -13.77 -6.58 6.07
N GLY A 111 -14.14 -7.71 6.65
CA GLY A 111 -14.67 -8.87 5.92
C GLY A 111 -15.89 -8.56 5.04
N GLU A 112 -16.60 -7.45 5.27
CA GLU A 112 -17.73 -6.99 4.48
C GLU A 112 -17.36 -6.65 3.04
N LEU A 113 -16.08 -6.36 2.75
CA LEU A 113 -15.59 -6.22 1.38
C LEU A 113 -15.82 -7.47 0.52
N SER A 114 -15.90 -8.67 1.13
CA SER A 114 -16.26 -9.89 0.38
C SER A 114 -17.69 -9.83 -0.16
N ALA A 115 -18.65 -9.36 0.64
CA ALA A 115 -20.03 -9.14 0.20
C ALA A 115 -20.14 -7.93 -0.75
N CYS A 116 -19.30 -6.91 -0.53
CA CYS A 116 -19.19 -5.74 -1.40
C CYS A 116 -18.87 -6.15 -2.85
N GLN A 117 -17.97 -7.10 -3.08
CA GLN A 117 -17.62 -7.59 -4.42
C GLN A 117 -18.85 -8.09 -5.18
N ILE A 118 -19.73 -8.85 -4.53
CA ILE A 118 -20.96 -9.41 -5.14
C ILE A 118 -21.93 -8.27 -5.49
N ARG A 119 -22.09 -7.28 -4.61
CA ARG A 119 -22.96 -6.13 -4.84
C ARG A 119 -22.46 -5.25 -5.97
N LEU A 120 -21.15 -4.98 -6.00
CA LEU A 120 -20.53 -4.18 -7.05
C LEU A 120 -20.63 -4.83 -8.42
N ALA A 121 -20.63 -6.16 -8.54
CA ALA A 121 -20.74 -6.85 -9.82
C ALA A 121 -22.02 -6.51 -10.61
N ASN A 122 -23.04 -5.97 -9.94
CA ASN A 122 -24.31 -5.52 -10.56
C ASN A 122 -24.34 -4.01 -10.86
N ASP A 123 -23.28 -3.25 -10.59
CA ASP A 123 -23.21 -1.81 -10.83
C ASP A 123 -22.45 -1.51 -12.14
N ILE A 124 -23.07 -0.74 -13.02
CA ILE A 124 -22.47 -0.37 -14.33
C ILE A 124 -21.14 0.37 -14.16
N ASN A 125 -21.00 1.16 -13.07
CA ASN A 125 -19.81 1.94 -12.78
C ASN A 125 -18.93 1.29 -11.71
N MET A 126 -19.04 0.00 -11.51
CA MET A 126 -18.37 -0.77 -10.45
C MET A 126 -16.87 -0.50 -10.34
N GLN A 127 -16.17 -0.31 -11.45
CA GLN A 127 -14.72 -0.10 -11.49
C GLN A 127 -14.28 1.32 -11.10
N PHE A 128 -15.20 2.28 -11.05
CA PHE A 128 -14.89 3.70 -10.79
C PHE A 128 -15.22 4.15 -9.36
N LYS A 129 -15.77 3.29 -8.50
CA LYS A 129 -16.24 3.68 -7.16
C LYS A 129 -15.13 4.33 -6.33
N LEU A 130 -13.98 3.66 -6.19
CA LEU A 130 -12.86 4.23 -5.43
C LEU A 130 -12.31 5.50 -6.09
N LYS A 131 -12.16 5.52 -7.43
CA LYS A 131 -11.69 6.71 -8.16
C LYS A 131 -12.57 7.93 -7.91
N LYS A 132 -13.90 7.75 -7.85
CA LYS A 132 -14.87 8.81 -7.54
C LYS A 132 -14.66 9.36 -6.13
N LYS A 133 -14.47 8.48 -5.14
CA LYS A 133 -14.24 8.85 -3.74
C LYS A 133 -12.89 9.56 -3.52
N LEU A 134 -11.87 9.22 -4.31
CA LEU A 134 -10.56 9.87 -4.23
C LEU A 134 -10.47 11.19 -5.01
N LYS A 135 -11.50 11.55 -5.78
CA LYS A 135 -11.51 12.81 -6.55
C LYS A 135 -11.34 14.03 -5.64
N GLU A 136 -11.96 14.02 -4.48
CA GLU A 136 -11.88 15.10 -3.49
C GLU A 136 -10.44 15.35 -2.98
N LEU A 137 -9.57 14.32 -3.03
CA LEU A 137 -8.17 14.47 -2.63
C LEU A 137 -7.31 15.19 -3.67
N ARG A 138 -7.75 15.30 -4.92
CA ARG A 138 -6.96 15.89 -6.00
C ARG A 138 -6.99 17.42 -6.01
N GLU A 139 -8.00 18.02 -5.37
CA GLU A 139 -8.23 19.48 -5.36
C GLU A 139 -7.87 20.04 -3.98
N GLY A 140 -6.58 20.22 -3.69
CA GLY A 140 -6.12 20.77 -2.41
C GLY A 140 -5.81 19.70 -1.35
N SER A 141 -5.32 18.55 -1.78
CA SER A 141 -5.11 17.38 -0.94
C SER A 141 -4.20 17.65 0.26
N LYS A 142 -4.67 17.13 1.39
CA LYS A 142 -3.92 16.95 2.62
C LYS A 142 -2.77 15.92 2.47
N TYR A 143 -2.87 14.96 1.52
CA TYR A 143 -1.94 13.84 1.35
C TYR A 143 -1.04 14.03 0.13
N GLU A 144 0.25 13.73 0.31
CA GLU A 144 1.24 13.66 -0.76
C GLU A 144 1.20 12.27 -1.43
N TYR A 145 0.99 11.23 -0.61
CA TYR A 145 0.94 9.83 -1.05
C TYR A 145 -0.31 9.13 -0.54
N VAL A 146 -0.93 8.36 -1.42
CA VAL A 146 -1.99 7.40 -1.07
C VAL A 146 -1.49 6.02 -1.46
N LEU A 147 -1.37 5.11 -0.50
CA LEU A 147 -1.00 3.72 -0.74
C LEU A 147 -2.24 2.85 -0.61
N ILE A 148 -2.49 1.98 -1.59
CA ILE A 148 -3.64 1.07 -1.60
C ILE A 148 -3.15 -0.36 -1.50
N ASP A 149 -3.49 -1.05 -0.39
CA ASP A 149 -3.27 -2.49 -0.25
C ASP A 149 -4.36 -3.26 -0.99
N THR A 150 -3.98 -4.26 -1.80
CA THR A 150 -4.93 -4.99 -2.64
C THR A 150 -5.01 -6.47 -2.29
N PRO A 151 -6.19 -7.12 -2.47
CA PRO A 151 -6.33 -8.56 -2.26
C PRO A 151 -5.48 -9.38 -3.26
N PRO A 152 -5.23 -10.67 -2.96
CA PRO A 152 -4.48 -11.58 -3.83
C PRO A 152 -5.34 -12.11 -4.99
N SER A 153 -6.05 -11.23 -5.69
CA SER A 153 -6.91 -11.57 -6.83
C SER A 153 -6.98 -10.38 -7.80
N LEU A 154 -7.24 -10.63 -9.06
CA LEU A 154 -7.49 -9.59 -10.06
C LEU A 154 -9.00 -9.30 -10.20
N GLY A 155 -9.74 -9.39 -9.09
CA GLY A 155 -11.17 -9.11 -9.01
C GLY A 155 -11.49 -7.61 -8.96
N ILE A 156 -12.77 -7.30 -8.74
CA ILE A 156 -13.30 -5.93 -8.79
C ILE A 156 -12.63 -4.96 -7.80
N LEU A 157 -12.17 -5.42 -6.64
CA LEU A 157 -11.47 -4.59 -5.67
C LEU A 157 -10.09 -4.16 -6.19
N THR A 158 -9.34 -5.08 -6.80
CA THR A 158 -8.06 -4.76 -7.45
C THR A 158 -8.26 -3.86 -8.67
N VAL A 159 -9.30 -4.10 -9.48
CA VAL A 159 -9.65 -3.23 -10.60
C VAL A 159 -9.99 -1.81 -10.10
N ASN A 160 -10.77 -1.66 -9.02
CA ASN A 160 -11.03 -0.35 -8.40
C ASN A 160 -9.75 0.34 -7.95
N SER A 161 -8.85 -0.40 -7.30
CA SER A 161 -7.57 0.13 -6.81
C SER A 161 -6.71 0.64 -7.97
N LEU A 162 -6.54 -0.15 -9.03
CA LEU A 162 -5.76 0.23 -10.22
C LEU A 162 -6.43 1.38 -11.01
N THR A 163 -7.77 1.38 -11.10
CA THR A 163 -8.53 2.46 -11.76
C THR A 163 -8.37 3.80 -11.03
N ALA A 164 -8.25 3.77 -9.71
CA ALA A 164 -8.06 4.96 -8.88
C ALA A 164 -6.61 5.44 -8.80
N SER A 165 -5.64 4.58 -9.16
CA SER A 165 -4.21 4.83 -8.98
C SER A 165 -3.58 5.56 -10.18
N ASN A 166 -2.47 6.28 -9.91
CA ASN A 166 -1.56 6.76 -10.92
C ASN A 166 -0.49 5.71 -11.23
N GLN A 167 -0.14 4.91 -10.22
CA GLN A 167 0.99 3.99 -10.30
C GLN A 167 0.67 2.65 -9.64
N VAL A 168 1.32 1.59 -10.10
CA VAL A 168 1.28 0.27 -9.47
C VAL A 168 2.69 -0.16 -9.09
N LEU A 169 2.87 -0.55 -7.81
CA LEU A 169 4.08 -1.13 -7.26
C LEU A 169 3.89 -2.64 -7.12
N ILE A 170 4.81 -3.43 -7.65
CA ILE A 170 4.64 -4.88 -7.80
C ILE A 170 5.62 -5.61 -6.89
N PRO A 171 5.18 -6.15 -5.72
CA PRO A 171 6.01 -7.05 -4.93
C PRO A 171 6.16 -8.40 -5.64
N VAL A 172 7.38 -8.89 -5.75
CA VAL A 172 7.74 -10.14 -6.42
C VAL A 172 8.51 -11.02 -5.44
N GLN A 173 7.88 -12.09 -4.98
CA GLN A 173 8.54 -13.04 -4.07
C GLN A 173 9.66 -13.78 -4.81
N ALA A 174 10.86 -13.89 -4.19
CA ALA A 174 12.01 -14.56 -4.76
C ALA A 174 11.85 -16.12 -4.76
N GLN A 175 10.83 -16.62 -5.49
CA GLN A 175 10.48 -18.04 -5.64
C GLN A 175 10.29 -18.43 -7.11
N TYR A 176 10.31 -19.72 -7.42
CA TYR A 176 10.37 -20.28 -8.78
C TYR A 176 9.28 -19.74 -9.74
N PHE A 177 8.03 -19.62 -9.30
CA PHE A 177 6.91 -19.11 -10.11
C PHE A 177 6.67 -17.60 -9.94
N ALA A 178 7.74 -16.84 -9.65
CA ALA A 178 7.62 -15.41 -9.35
C ALA A 178 7.02 -14.61 -10.51
N MET A 179 7.39 -14.91 -11.74
CA MET A 179 7.00 -14.15 -12.93
C MET A 179 5.58 -14.43 -13.42
N GLU A 180 4.98 -15.58 -13.14
CA GLU A 180 3.64 -15.91 -13.63
C GLU A 180 2.57 -14.92 -13.13
N GLY A 181 2.57 -14.65 -11.81
CA GLY A 181 1.65 -13.68 -11.23
C GLY A 181 1.91 -12.24 -11.69
N VAL A 182 3.16 -11.92 -12.04
CA VAL A 182 3.53 -10.62 -12.61
C VAL A 182 2.97 -10.45 -14.01
N VAL A 183 3.10 -11.46 -14.87
CA VAL A 183 2.59 -11.42 -16.25
C VAL A 183 1.07 -11.19 -16.26
N GLN A 184 0.31 -11.96 -15.48
CA GLN A 184 -1.15 -11.82 -15.41
C GLN A 184 -1.57 -10.45 -14.85
N LEU A 185 -0.83 -9.93 -13.88
CA LEU A 185 -1.08 -8.56 -13.37
C LEU A 185 -0.81 -7.53 -14.47
N LEU A 186 0.30 -7.63 -15.21
CA LEU A 186 0.66 -6.69 -16.27
C LEU A 186 -0.37 -6.70 -17.41
N GLU A 187 -0.90 -7.86 -17.79
CA GLU A 187 -2.02 -7.94 -18.75
C GLU A 187 -3.25 -7.16 -18.26
N THR A 188 -3.55 -7.25 -16.95
CA THR A 188 -4.65 -6.49 -16.35
C THR A 188 -4.35 -4.99 -16.31
N VAL A 189 -3.12 -4.61 -15.97
CA VAL A 189 -2.67 -3.21 -15.98
C VAL A 189 -2.78 -2.60 -17.37
N HIS A 190 -2.36 -3.34 -18.42
CA HIS A 190 -2.45 -2.88 -19.80
C HIS A 190 -3.91 -2.65 -20.23
N LYS A 191 -4.82 -3.60 -19.94
CA LYS A 191 -6.25 -3.43 -20.23
C LYS A 191 -6.85 -2.22 -19.51
N ILE A 192 -6.51 -2.03 -18.22
CA ILE A 192 -6.98 -0.87 -17.45
C ILE A 192 -6.41 0.43 -18.04
N ARG A 193 -5.13 0.44 -18.45
CA ARG A 193 -4.49 1.59 -19.08
C ARG A 193 -5.16 1.97 -20.40
N GLU A 194 -5.46 0.99 -21.24
CA GLU A 194 -6.09 1.20 -22.55
C GLU A 194 -7.54 1.66 -22.43
N ASP A 195 -8.34 1.01 -21.59
CA ASP A 195 -9.79 1.16 -21.61
C ASP A 195 -10.36 2.10 -20.53
N ILE A 196 -9.64 2.30 -19.39
CA ILE A 196 -10.23 2.87 -18.18
C ILE A 196 -9.39 4.00 -17.58
N ASN A 197 -8.07 3.80 -17.47
CA ASN A 197 -7.17 4.73 -16.78
C ASN A 197 -5.84 4.92 -17.55
N PRO A 198 -5.82 5.76 -18.60
CA PRO A 198 -4.62 5.99 -19.40
C PRO A 198 -3.41 6.54 -18.62
N SER A 199 -3.64 7.08 -17.42
CA SER A 199 -2.57 7.60 -16.56
C SER A 199 -1.94 6.55 -15.64
N LEU A 200 -2.38 5.30 -15.69
CA LEU A 200 -1.82 4.24 -14.86
C LEU A 200 -0.46 3.79 -15.39
N GLU A 201 0.56 3.92 -14.58
CA GLU A 201 1.94 3.53 -14.89
C GLU A 201 2.44 2.45 -13.93
N VAL A 202 3.40 1.65 -14.38
CA VAL A 202 4.12 0.72 -13.51
C VAL A 202 5.26 1.48 -12.85
N LEU A 203 5.16 1.70 -11.53
CA LEU A 203 6.21 2.33 -10.74
C LEU A 203 7.47 1.46 -10.69
N GLY A 204 7.31 0.15 -10.64
CA GLY A 204 8.40 -0.80 -10.63
C GLY A 204 8.08 -2.07 -9.85
N ALA A 205 9.06 -2.98 -9.82
CA ALA A 205 8.99 -4.24 -9.08
C ALA A 205 9.96 -4.24 -7.88
N VAL A 206 9.50 -4.83 -6.76
CA VAL A 206 10.28 -5.01 -5.51
C VAL A 206 10.42 -6.49 -5.23
N LEU A 207 11.66 -6.99 -5.14
CA LEU A 207 11.92 -8.35 -4.69
C LEU A 207 11.67 -8.46 -3.18
N THR A 208 10.80 -9.39 -2.80
CA THR A 208 10.38 -9.61 -1.42
C THR A 208 10.73 -11.02 -0.96
N LEU A 209 10.74 -11.22 0.38
CA LEU A 209 11.05 -12.52 0.99
C LEU A 209 12.34 -13.12 0.45
N TYR A 210 13.34 -12.27 0.26
CA TYR A 210 14.61 -12.62 -0.34
C TYR A 210 15.56 -13.26 0.68
N ASP A 211 15.97 -14.49 0.44
CA ASP A 211 16.99 -15.15 1.26
C ASP A 211 18.33 -15.19 0.51
N ARG A 212 19.27 -14.34 0.91
CA ARG A 212 20.61 -14.22 0.30
C ARG A 212 21.43 -15.52 0.36
N ARG A 213 21.09 -16.44 1.26
CA ARG A 213 21.81 -17.72 1.44
C ARG A 213 21.44 -18.73 0.36
N THR A 214 20.29 -18.59 -0.29
CA THR A 214 19.79 -19.54 -1.27
C THR A 214 20.23 -19.21 -2.69
N LEU A 215 20.60 -20.24 -3.45
CA LEU A 215 20.86 -20.10 -4.89
C LEU A 215 19.59 -19.69 -5.64
N LEU A 216 18.45 -20.26 -5.23
CA LEU A 216 17.15 -19.97 -5.84
C LEU A 216 16.82 -18.48 -5.82
N SER A 217 16.99 -17.78 -4.70
CA SER A 217 16.69 -16.35 -4.62
C SER A 217 17.55 -15.54 -5.60
N ARG A 218 18.83 -15.90 -5.75
CA ARG A 218 19.75 -15.22 -6.70
C ARG A 218 19.37 -15.49 -8.16
N GLU A 219 18.99 -16.73 -8.49
CA GLU A 219 18.55 -17.07 -9.84
C GLU A 219 17.23 -16.36 -10.20
N VAL A 220 16.27 -16.31 -9.26
CA VAL A 220 15.01 -15.59 -9.45
C VAL A 220 15.25 -14.10 -9.59
N GLU A 221 16.11 -13.51 -8.77
CA GLU A 221 16.50 -12.10 -8.90
C GLU A 221 17.06 -11.82 -10.30
N GLY A 222 18.00 -12.64 -10.79
CA GLY A 222 18.55 -12.50 -12.13
C GLY A 222 17.47 -12.55 -13.21
N LYS A 223 16.52 -13.49 -13.12
CA LYS A 223 15.39 -13.61 -14.06
C LYS A 223 14.44 -12.43 -14.00
N VAL A 224 14.10 -11.95 -12.80
CA VAL A 224 13.22 -10.78 -12.64
C VAL A 224 13.90 -9.54 -13.20
N ARG A 225 15.17 -9.27 -12.86
CA ARG A 225 15.90 -8.10 -13.35
C ARG A 225 16.10 -8.09 -14.87
N SER A 226 16.26 -9.28 -15.49
CA SER A 226 16.42 -9.39 -16.95
C SER A 226 15.10 -9.45 -17.73
N GLY A 227 14.02 -9.95 -17.09
CA GLY A 227 12.74 -10.21 -17.76
C GLY A 227 11.65 -9.19 -17.49
N PHE A 228 11.80 -8.34 -16.46
CA PHE A 228 10.84 -7.29 -16.17
C PHE A 228 11.18 -6.03 -16.96
N THR A 229 10.32 -5.66 -17.91
CA THR A 229 10.57 -4.58 -18.88
C THR A 229 9.62 -3.38 -18.72
N GLU A 230 8.59 -3.49 -17.88
CA GLU A 230 7.54 -2.46 -17.73
C GLU A 230 7.94 -1.28 -16.82
N GLY A 231 9.10 -1.36 -16.19
CA GLY A 231 9.63 -0.32 -15.29
C GLY A 231 10.90 -0.79 -14.58
N PRO A 232 11.41 -0.06 -13.60
CA PRO A 232 12.58 -0.47 -12.85
C PRO A 232 12.29 -1.67 -11.93
N VAL A 233 13.28 -2.54 -11.74
CA VAL A 233 13.33 -3.43 -10.57
C VAL A 233 14.20 -2.73 -9.54
N PHE A 234 13.60 -2.32 -8.43
CA PHE A 234 14.32 -1.60 -7.38
C PHE A 234 15.54 -2.37 -6.90
N SER A 235 16.63 -1.65 -6.59
CA SER A 235 17.88 -2.28 -6.17
C SER A 235 17.77 -2.90 -4.79
N THR A 236 16.99 -2.27 -3.91
CA THR A 236 16.71 -2.80 -2.58
C THR A 236 15.79 -4.02 -2.67
N VAL A 237 16.17 -5.09 -1.97
CA VAL A 237 15.37 -6.30 -1.78
C VAL A 237 14.88 -6.37 -0.34
N ILE A 238 13.64 -6.82 -0.12
CA ILE A 238 13.10 -7.03 1.23
C ILE A 238 13.45 -8.45 1.68
N PRO A 239 14.28 -8.61 2.72
CA PRO A 239 14.75 -9.91 3.14
C PRO A 239 13.68 -10.71 3.89
N VAL A 240 13.84 -12.04 3.90
CA VAL A 240 13.19 -12.87 4.92
C VAL A 240 13.72 -12.43 6.28
N ASN A 241 12.83 -12.02 7.17
CA ASN A 241 13.20 -11.52 8.50
C ASN A 241 12.10 -11.87 9.51
N VAL A 242 12.48 -12.53 10.60
CA VAL A 242 11.56 -12.95 11.67
C VAL A 242 10.87 -11.75 12.29
N ARG A 243 11.56 -10.62 12.47
CA ARG A 243 11.00 -9.39 13.02
C ARG A 243 9.88 -8.81 12.16
N LEU A 244 9.98 -8.93 10.83
CA LEU A 244 8.89 -8.56 9.91
C LEU A 244 7.65 -9.43 10.13
N ALA A 245 7.83 -10.72 10.40
CA ALA A 245 6.70 -11.63 10.65
C ALA A 245 6.08 -11.43 12.04
N GLU A 246 6.85 -10.97 13.02
CA GLU A 246 6.38 -10.71 14.39
C GLU A 246 5.63 -9.37 14.51
N ALA A 247 6.10 -8.32 13.84
CA ALA A 247 5.63 -6.95 13.98
C ALA A 247 4.10 -6.79 13.87
N PRO A 248 3.39 -7.46 12.93
CA PRO A 248 1.92 -7.39 12.82
C PRO A 248 1.20 -7.81 14.10
N SER A 249 1.70 -8.84 14.80
CA SER A 249 1.10 -9.35 16.04
C SER A 249 1.13 -8.34 17.19
N TYR A 250 1.93 -7.29 17.05
CA TYR A 250 2.05 -6.19 18.01
C TYR A 250 1.41 -4.89 17.49
N HIS A 251 0.71 -4.92 16.36
CA HIS A 251 0.12 -3.74 15.71
C HIS A 251 1.15 -2.62 15.48
N LYS A 252 2.38 -2.99 15.07
CA LYS A 252 3.51 -2.09 14.87
C LYS A 252 4.13 -2.28 13.50
N SER A 253 4.46 -1.20 12.81
CA SER A 253 5.36 -1.27 11.66
C SER A 253 6.71 -1.83 12.08
N ILE A 254 7.49 -2.32 11.13
CA ILE A 254 8.86 -2.79 11.43
C ILE A 254 9.74 -1.68 12.00
N LEU A 255 9.51 -0.43 11.57
CA LEU A 255 10.21 0.74 12.10
C LEU A 255 9.94 0.95 13.59
N GLU A 256 8.69 0.71 14.04
CA GLU A 256 8.30 0.83 15.44
C GLU A 256 8.67 -0.41 16.26
N TYR A 257 8.66 -1.59 15.64
CA TYR A 257 8.93 -2.86 16.33
C TYR A 257 10.42 -3.08 16.55
N ASP A 258 11.24 -2.92 15.50
CA ASP A 258 12.70 -3.07 15.55
C ASP A 258 13.35 -2.27 14.41
N SER A 259 13.58 -0.98 14.67
CA SER A 259 14.17 -0.05 13.68
C SER A 259 15.58 -0.41 13.24
N GLY A 260 16.31 -1.20 14.03
CA GLY A 260 17.68 -1.62 13.75
C GLY A 260 17.81 -2.91 12.93
N CYS A 261 16.72 -3.65 12.76
CA CYS A 261 16.77 -4.91 12.04
C CYS A 261 16.96 -4.72 10.52
N ASN A 262 17.48 -5.74 9.85
CA ASN A 262 17.70 -5.70 8.39
C ASN A 262 16.43 -5.42 7.57
N GLY A 263 15.26 -5.83 8.08
CA GLY A 263 13.96 -5.55 7.48
C GLY A 263 13.65 -4.06 7.49
N ALA A 264 13.78 -3.39 8.65
CA ALA A 264 13.54 -1.96 8.79
C ALA A 264 14.49 -1.13 7.92
N LEU A 265 15.78 -1.48 7.94
CA LEU A 265 16.80 -0.82 7.10
C LEU A 265 16.53 -1.02 5.60
N ALA A 266 16.01 -2.18 5.20
CA ALA A 266 15.62 -2.43 3.81
C ALA A 266 14.44 -1.55 3.40
N TYR A 267 13.39 -1.45 4.22
CA TYR A 267 12.26 -0.56 3.94
C TYR A 267 12.66 0.91 3.90
N GLY A 268 13.59 1.35 4.76
CA GLY A 268 14.15 2.71 4.70
C GLY A 268 14.77 3.01 3.35
N ARG A 269 15.72 2.16 2.90
CA ARG A 269 16.37 2.30 1.59
C ARG A 269 15.39 2.23 0.41
N LEU A 270 14.43 1.29 0.47
CA LEU A 270 13.41 1.18 -0.57
C LEU A 270 12.57 2.47 -0.66
N SER A 271 12.21 3.05 0.48
CA SER A 271 11.44 4.30 0.50
C SER A 271 12.22 5.46 -0.12
N GLU A 272 13.53 5.55 0.11
CA GLU A 272 14.41 6.53 -0.55
C GLU A 272 14.48 6.31 -2.07
N GLU A 273 14.63 5.05 -2.53
CA GLU A 273 14.63 4.73 -3.97
C GLU A 273 13.29 5.08 -4.63
N ILE A 274 12.16 4.76 -3.96
CA ILE A 274 10.83 5.07 -4.46
C ILE A 274 10.61 6.58 -4.54
N LEU A 275 10.98 7.34 -3.51
CA LEU A 275 10.89 8.81 -3.51
C LEU A 275 11.73 9.41 -4.63
N ALA A 276 12.96 8.96 -4.82
CA ALA A 276 13.81 9.42 -5.92
C ALA A 276 13.18 9.17 -7.30
N CYS A 277 12.51 8.03 -7.49
CA CYS A 277 11.79 7.70 -8.72
C CYS A 277 10.52 8.57 -8.92
N LEU A 278 9.82 8.92 -7.84
CA LEU A 278 8.58 9.71 -7.89
C LEU A 278 8.82 11.21 -8.04
N GLU A 279 9.99 11.70 -7.61
CA GLU A 279 10.35 13.12 -7.60
C GLU A 279 11.27 13.51 -8.78
N ALA A 280 11.70 12.51 -9.60
CA ALA A 280 12.46 12.73 -10.84
C ALA A 280 11.56 13.16 -12.00
#